data_133277909a446a5f27ba02e70ebb0a05
#
_entry.id   133277909a446a5f27ba02e70ebb0a05
#
_cell.length_a   1.000
_cell.length_b   1.000
_cell.length_c   1.000
_cell.angle_alpha   90.00
_cell.angle_beta   90.00
_cell.angle_gamma   90.00
#
_symmetry.space_group_name_H-M   'P 1'
#
loop_
_entity.id
_entity.type
_entity.pdbx_description
1 polymer ?
#
loop_
_entity_poly.entity_id
_entity_poly.type
_entity_poly.pdbx_seq_one_letter_code
_entity_poly.pdbx_strand_id
1 'polypeptide(L)'
;LDVAQTISVIISLAERSEEQDLVTLSTLHASKGLEWPHVVMVGVNEGLLPFRSEDEDMTALRIEEERRLMYVGITRARRTLAVSVLRRRKKGREFVPGVPSRFIEEMKLAEAQAKGDPREKLKALRAAAAARASQAKPEAA
;
A
#
# COMPACT_ATOMS: atom_id res chain seq x y z
N LEU A 1 22.24 -16.78 -15.48
CA LEU A 1 21.29 -15.96 -16.26
C LEU A 1 21.97 -14.66 -16.58
N ASP A 2 22.00 -14.31 -17.85
CA ASP A 2 22.57 -13.05 -18.31
C ASP A 2 21.70 -11.88 -17.81
N VAL A 3 22.34 -10.77 -17.43
CA VAL A 3 21.67 -9.55 -16.92
C VAL A 3 20.63 -9.06 -17.93
N ALA A 4 20.93 -9.14 -19.24
CA ALA A 4 20.00 -8.76 -20.29
C ALA A 4 18.75 -9.64 -20.33
N GLN A 5 18.86 -10.94 -20.10
CA GLN A 5 17.72 -11.86 -20.01
C GLN A 5 16.87 -11.57 -18.78
N THR A 6 17.50 -11.26 -17.63
CA THR A 6 16.78 -10.92 -16.41
C THR A 6 15.98 -9.63 -16.59
N ILE A 7 16.58 -8.60 -17.21
CA ILE A 7 15.90 -7.34 -17.51
C ILE A 7 14.74 -7.57 -18.48
N SER A 8 14.94 -8.36 -19.51
CA SER A 8 13.89 -8.67 -20.50
C SER A 8 12.69 -9.39 -19.87
N VAL A 9 12.95 -10.33 -18.95
CA VAL A 9 11.89 -11.02 -18.19
C VAL A 9 11.13 -10.06 -17.28
N ILE A 10 11.85 -9.16 -16.59
CA ILE A 10 11.21 -8.15 -15.71
C ILE A 10 10.32 -7.22 -16.54
N ILE A 11 10.79 -6.75 -17.69
CA ILE A 11 10.02 -5.89 -18.59
C ILE A 11 8.78 -6.63 -19.10
N SER A 12 8.92 -7.87 -19.57
CA SER A 12 7.78 -8.65 -20.08
C SER A 12 6.75 -9.00 -19.00
N LEU A 13 7.18 -9.16 -17.74
CA LEU A 13 6.27 -9.34 -16.61
C LEU A 13 5.54 -8.05 -16.26
N ALA A 14 6.21 -6.90 -16.34
CA ALA A 14 5.61 -5.60 -16.12
C ALA A 14 4.56 -5.28 -17.20
N GLU A 15 4.87 -5.52 -18.48
CA GLU A 15 3.94 -5.33 -19.61
C GLU A 15 2.70 -6.24 -19.50
N ARG A 16 2.89 -7.52 -19.12
CA ARG A 16 1.77 -8.45 -18.90
C ARG A 16 0.85 -8.04 -17.74
N SER A 17 1.37 -7.33 -16.74
CA SER A 17 0.56 -6.88 -15.60
C SER A 17 -0.35 -5.70 -15.93
N GLU A 18 -0.06 -4.93 -16.98
CA GLU A 18 -0.91 -3.80 -17.40
C GLU A 18 -2.20 -4.25 -18.10
N GLU A 19 -2.19 -5.43 -18.73
CA GLU A 19 -3.36 -5.98 -19.45
C GLU A 19 -4.23 -6.91 -18.59
N GLN A 20 -3.80 -7.25 -17.39
CA GLN A 20 -4.52 -8.19 -16.51
C GLN A 20 -5.11 -7.45 -15.29
N ASP A 21 -6.34 -7.84 -14.94
CA ASP A 21 -7.00 -7.38 -13.70
C ASP A 21 -6.36 -8.06 -12.47
N LEU A 22 -5.16 -7.61 -12.12
CA LEU A 22 -4.31 -8.18 -11.09
C LEU A 22 -4.00 -7.17 -9.97
N VAL A 23 -3.78 -7.70 -8.77
CA VAL A 23 -3.22 -6.95 -7.66
C VAL A 23 -1.69 -7.03 -7.71
N THR A 24 -1.05 -5.87 -7.88
CA THR A 24 0.42 -5.78 -7.89
C THR A 24 0.94 -5.57 -6.47
N LEU A 25 1.88 -6.42 -6.04
CA LEU A 25 2.63 -6.22 -4.80
C LEU A 25 4.01 -5.63 -5.14
N SER A 26 4.36 -4.53 -4.46
CA SER A 26 5.62 -3.84 -4.69
C SER A 26 6.17 -3.27 -3.40
N THR A 27 7.49 -3.11 -3.31
CA THR A 27 8.10 -2.26 -2.29
C THR A 27 7.99 -0.79 -2.70
N LEU A 28 8.10 0.13 -1.74
CA LEU A 28 8.09 1.56 -2.04
C LEU A 28 9.25 1.96 -2.98
N HIS A 29 10.42 1.38 -2.80
CA HIS A 29 11.58 1.64 -3.67
C HIS A 29 11.33 1.16 -5.11
N ALA A 30 10.80 -0.06 -5.27
CA ALA A 30 10.52 -0.64 -6.59
C ALA A 30 9.34 0.04 -7.30
N SER A 31 8.47 0.74 -6.58
CA SER A 31 7.33 1.47 -7.14
C SER A 31 7.70 2.80 -7.80
N LYS A 32 8.98 3.22 -7.71
CA LYS A 32 9.44 4.48 -8.32
C LYS A 32 9.23 4.45 -9.83
N GLY A 33 8.53 5.46 -10.34
CA GLY A 33 8.20 5.57 -11.77
C GLY A 33 6.93 4.84 -12.21
N LEU A 34 6.35 4.00 -11.35
CA LEU A 34 5.08 3.32 -11.60
C LEU A 34 3.92 4.10 -10.96
N GLU A 35 2.71 3.89 -11.47
CA GLU A 35 1.49 4.51 -10.94
C GLU A 35 0.32 3.55 -11.12
N TRP A 36 -0.63 3.58 -10.16
CA TRP A 36 -1.83 2.75 -10.19
C TRP A 36 -3.07 3.58 -9.86
N PRO A 37 -4.23 3.21 -10.38
CA PRO A 37 -5.49 3.87 -10.03
C PRO A 37 -5.77 3.84 -8.52
N HIS A 38 -5.46 2.73 -7.87
CA HIS A 38 -5.71 2.48 -6.45
C HIS A 38 -4.44 1.93 -5.79
N VAL A 39 -4.03 2.55 -4.70
CA VAL A 39 -2.86 2.11 -3.93
C VAL A 39 -3.25 1.85 -2.48
N VAL A 40 -2.77 0.76 -1.93
CA VAL A 40 -2.87 0.44 -0.50
C VAL A 40 -1.46 0.35 0.08
N MET A 41 -1.09 1.32 0.91
CA MET A 41 0.15 1.28 1.68
C MET A 41 -0.08 0.51 2.97
N VAL A 42 0.61 -0.60 3.16
CA VAL A 42 0.42 -1.48 4.31
C VAL A 42 1.49 -1.30 5.36
N GLY A 43 1.11 -1.36 6.63
CA GLY A 43 2.05 -1.35 7.74
C GLY A 43 2.78 -0.02 7.95
N VAL A 44 2.10 1.11 7.76
CA VAL A 44 2.68 2.44 7.95
C VAL A 44 2.78 2.76 9.45
N ASN A 45 3.80 2.17 10.07
CA ASN A 45 4.05 2.23 11.52
C ASN A 45 5.47 2.73 11.81
N GLU A 46 5.66 3.34 12.96
CA GLU A 46 6.99 3.63 13.50
C GLU A 46 7.86 2.35 13.55
N GLY A 47 9.09 2.48 13.07
CA GLY A 47 10.03 1.37 12.95
C GLY A 47 9.89 0.53 11.68
N LEU A 48 8.83 0.76 10.86
CA LEU A 48 8.67 0.21 9.51
C LEU A 48 8.72 1.29 8.44
N LEU A 49 8.05 2.42 8.69
CA LEU A 49 8.11 3.63 7.87
C LEU A 49 7.83 4.84 8.78
N PRO A 50 8.83 5.58 9.25
CA PRO A 50 10.27 5.43 8.96
C PRO A 50 10.85 4.11 9.46
N PHE A 51 11.71 3.50 8.64
CA PHE A 51 12.39 2.26 9.02
C PHE A 51 13.44 2.55 10.10
N ARG A 52 13.42 1.74 11.15
CA ARG A 52 14.41 1.82 12.23
C ARG A 52 15.12 0.48 12.37
N SER A 53 16.41 0.46 12.08
CA SER A 53 17.31 -0.63 12.47
C SER A 53 17.62 -0.55 13.97
N GLU A 54 17.88 -1.68 14.60
CA GLU A 54 18.28 -1.72 16.03
C GLU A 54 19.67 -1.10 16.25
N ASP A 55 20.51 -1.10 15.22
CA ASP A 55 21.91 -0.65 15.25
C ASP A 55 22.12 0.77 14.73
N GLU A 56 21.09 1.46 14.28
CA GLU A 56 21.22 2.80 13.68
C GLU A 56 20.39 3.84 14.42
N ASP A 57 21.01 4.97 14.72
CA ASP A 57 20.33 6.12 15.28
C ASP A 57 19.42 6.79 14.23
N MET A 58 18.21 7.15 14.66
CA MET A 58 17.27 7.90 13.83
C MET A 58 17.66 9.39 13.79
N THR A 59 18.63 9.69 12.93
CA THR A 59 19.05 11.08 12.68
C THR A 59 17.98 11.85 11.91
N ALA A 60 18.03 13.19 11.98
CA ALA A 60 17.13 14.05 11.21
C ALA A 60 17.24 13.79 9.69
N LEU A 61 18.45 13.54 9.20
CA LEU A 61 18.69 13.20 7.80
C LEU A 61 18.00 11.89 7.41
N ARG A 62 18.10 10.86 8.25
CA ARG A 62 17.45 9.56 8.02
C ARG A 62 15.94 9.68 7.96
N ILE A 63 15.34 10.45 8.88
CA ILE A 63 13.91 10.73 8.88
C ILE A 63 13.49 11.44 7.60
N GLU A 64 14.31 12.33 7.09
CA GLU A 64 14.01 13.04 5.85
C GLU A 64 14.05 12.13 4.62
N GLU A 65 15.00 11.19 4.55
CA GLU A 65 15.05 10.17 3.51
C GLU A 65 13.81 9.26 3.55
N GLU A 66 13.42 8.80 4.72
CA GLU A 66 12.22 7.98 4.91
C GLU A 66 10.93 8.76 4.57
N ARG A 67 10.91 10.07 4.86
CA ARG A 67 9.80 10.95 4.45
C ARG A 67 9.69 11.06 2.92
N ARG A 68 10.83 11.13 2.21
CA ARG A 68 10.85 11.09 0.74
C ARG A 68 10.32 9.76 0.22
N LEU A 69 10.65 8.66 0.88
CA LEU A 69 10.14 7.34 0.52
C LEU A 69 8.62 7.24 0.74
N MET A 70 8.11 7.79 1.84
CA MET A 70 6.66 7.92 2.07
C MET A 70 5.99 8.74 0.97
N TYR A 71 6.59 9.86 0.57
CA TYR A 71 6.09 10.70 -0.53
C TYR A 71 6.04 9.92 -1.85
N VAL A 72 7.08 9.13 -2.16
CA VAL A 72 7.07 8.25 -3.35
C VAL A 72 5.86 7.33 -3.31
N GLY A 73 5.59 6.65 -2.20
CA GLY A 73 4.46 5.74 -2.08
C GLY A 73 3.11 6.41 -2.29
N ILE A 74 2.90 7.59 -1.69
CA ILE A 74 1.66 8.36 -1.82
C ILE A 74 1.41 8.77 -3.25
N THR A 75 2.45 9.24 -3.93
CA THR A 75 2.34 9.74 -5.32
C THR A 75 2.16 8.64 -6.36
N ARG A 76 2.17 7.36 -5.96
CA ARG A 76 1.83 6.24 -6.85
C ARG A 76 0.33 6.12 -7.10
N ALA A 77 -0.49 6.71 -6.24
CA ALA A 77 -1.94 6.64 -6.36
C ALA A 77 -2.49 7.72 -7.30
N ARG A 78 -3.17 7.29 -8.37
CA ARG A 78 -3.83 8.20 -9.33
C ARG A 78 -5.23 8.62 -8.87
N ARG A 79 -5.96 7.76 -8.16
CA ARG A 79 -7.36 7.99 -7.76
C ARG A 79 -7.58 7.85 -6.26
N THR A 80 -7.16 6.72 -5.67
CA THR A 80 -7.37 6.48 -4.25
C THR A 80 -6.12 5.95 -3.58
N LEU A 81 -5.88 6.44 -2.38
CA LEU A 81 -4.86 5.96 -1.48
C LEU A 81 -5.51 5.45 -0.20
N ALA A 82 -5.21 4.22 0.18
CA ALA A 82 -5.51 3.70 1.50
C ALA A 82 -4.20 3.47 2.27
N VAL A 83 -4.19 3.83 3.54
CA VAL A 83 -3.04 3.62 4.42
C VAL A 83 -3.48 2.74 5.58
N SER A 84 -2.78 1.65 5.82
CA SER A 84 -3.07 0.77 6.94
C SER A 84 -1.97 0.79 7.99
N VAL A 85 -2.38 0.66 9.25
CA VAL A 85 -1.49 0.56 10.40
C VAL A 85 -1.73 -0.74 11.13
N LEU A 86 -0.66 -1.36 11.62
CA LEU A 86 -0.73 -2.52 12.48
C LEU A 86 -1.02 -2.08 13.90
N ARG A 87 -2.08 -2.59 14.51
CA ARG A 87 -2.37 -2.38 15.94
C ARG A 87 -1.43 -3.15 16.85
N ARG A 88 -0.94 -4.29 16.38
CA ARG A 88 0.03 -5.15 17.06
C ARG A 88 0.96 -5.75 16.02
N ARG A 89 2.22 -5.90 16.37
CA ARG A 89 3.20 -6.65 15.58
C ARG A 89 3.89 -7.70 16.42
N LYS A 90 4.29 -8.79 15.79
CA LYS A 90 5.08 -9.82 16.45
C LYS A 90 6.55 -9.37 16.50
N LYS A 91 7.14 -9.36 17.70
CA LYS A 91 8.57 -9.16 17.92
C LYS A 91 9.09 -10.38 18.69
N GLY A 92 9.80 -11.27 17.99
CA GLY A 92 10.18 -12.56 18.56
C GLY A 92 8.95 -13.42 18.90
N ARG A 93 8.79 -13.79 20.17
CA ARG A 93 7.65 -14.58 20.69
C ARG A 93 6.49 -13.71 21.21
N GLU A 94 6.68 -12.42 21.33
CA GLU A 94 5.71 -11.51 21.93
C GLU A 94 4.99 -10.64 20.88
N PHE A 95 3.79 -10.20 21.23
CA PHE A 95 3.07 -9.18 20.46
C PHE A 95 3.22 -7.84 21.13
N VAL A 96 3.83 -6.88 20.43
CA VAL A 96 3.98 -5.50 20.90
C VAL A 96 2.96 -4.59 20.22
N PRO A 97 2.47 -3.54 20.90
CA PRO A 97 1.61 -2.54 20.28
C PRO A 97 2.29 -1.91 19.07
N GLY A 98 1.54 -1.72 17.99
CA GLY A 98 2.00 -0.98 16.84
C GLY A 98 1.71 0.51 17.02
N VAL A 99 2.73 1.34 16.85
CA VAL A 99 2.60 2.80 16.88
C VAL A 99 2.42 3.28 15.42
N PRO A 100 1.38 4.07 15.10
CA PRO A 100 1.24 4.66 13.78
C PRO A 100 2.48 5.50 13.42
N SER A 101 2.82 5.52 12.14
CA SER A 101 3.92 6.34 11.64
C SER A 101 3.64 7.83 11.90
N ARG A 102 4.66 8.57 12.31
CA ARG A 102 4.63 10.05 12.42
C ARG A 102 4.21 10.73 11.12
N PHE A 103 4.48 10.11 9.99
CA PHE A 103 4.12 10.67 8.67
C PHE A 103 2.60 10.73 8.46
N ILE A 104 1.83 9.85 9.11
CA ILE A 104 0.35 9.92 9.07
C ILE A 104 -0.15 11.20 9.75
N GLU A 105 0.46 11.55 10.88
CA GLU A 105 0.13 12.77 11.62
C GLU A 105 0.61 14.03 10.87
N GLU A 106 1.86 14.02 10.38
CA GLU A 106 2.42 15.12 9.58
C GLU A 106 1.56 15.47 8.36
N MET A 107 0.97 14.46 7.73
CA MET A 107 0.07 14.63 6.56
C MET A 107 -1.39 14.87 6.94
N LYS A 108 -1.73 14.90 8.23
CA LYS A 108 -3.12 15.05 8.73
C LYS A 108 -4.10 14.02 8.15
N LEU A 109 -3.60 12.83 7.79
CA LEU A 109 -4.43 11.77 7.21
C LEU A 109 -5.49 11.26 8.19
N ALA A 110 -5.27 11.37 9.50
CA ALA A 110 -6.25 11.00 10.52
C ALA A 110 -7.53 11.84 10.43
N GLU A 111 -7.43 13.11 10.05
CA GLU A 111 -8.58 14.01 9.90
C GLU A 111 -9.44 13.64 8.67
N ALA A 112 -8.83 13.04 7.65
CA ALA A 112 -9.54 12.58 6.45
C ALA A 112 -10.39 11.32 6.71
N GLN A 113 -10.10 10.55 7.76
CA GLN A 113 -10.84 9.33 8.14
C GLN A 113 -12.18 9.59 8.83
N ALA A 114 -12.44 10.80 9.31
CA ALA A 114 -13.66 11.14 10.04
C ALA A 114 -14.96 11.06 9.19
N LYS A 115 -14.86 10.70 7.91
CA LYS A 115 -16.01 10.58 6.98
C LYS A 115 -16.33 9.14 6.61
N GLY A 116 -16.61 8.28 7.58
CA GLY A 116 -17.26 6.98 7.40
C GLY A 116 -16.46 5.77 7.90
N ASP A 117 -17.13 4.88 8.60
CA ASP A 117 -16.59 3.60 9.08
C ASP A 117 -16.11 2.76 7.87
N PRO A 118 -14.83 2.34 7.81
CA PRO A 118 -14.31 1.48 6.74
C PRO A 118 -15.10 0.17 6.60
N ARG A 119 -15.69 -0.34 7.69
CA ARG A 119 -16.54 -1.54 7.68
C ARG A 119 -17.85 -1.32 6.93
N GLU A 120 -18.44 -0.15 7.08
CA GLU A 120 -19.66 0.23 6.34
C GLU A 120 -19.37 0.38 4.85
N LYS A 121 -18.25 1.02 4.48
CA LYS A 121 -17.81 1.12 3.09
C LYS A 121 -17.54 -0.25 2.47
N LEU A 122 -16.89 -1.15 3.20
CA LEU A 122 -16.60 -2.50 2.72
C LEU A 122 -17.91 -3.31 2.55
N LYS A 123 -18.86 -3.14 3.48
CA LYS A 123 -20.18 -3.77 3.39
C LYS A 123 -20.96 -3.26 2.18
N ALA A 124 -20.95 -1.96 1.93
CA ALA A 124 -21.56 -1.34 0.76
C ALA A 124 -20.94 -1.80 -0.56
N LEU A 125 -19.58 -1.89 -0.62
CA LEU A 125 -18.87 -2.40 -1.79
C LEU A 125 -19.17 -3.87 -2.07
N ARG A 126 -19.24 -4.71 -1.04
CA ARG A 126 -19.63 -6.13 -1.19
C ARG A 126 -21.08 -6.28 -1.68
N ALA A 127 -22.00 -5.47 -1.16
CA ALA A 127 -23.39 -5.45 -1.61
C ALA A 127 -23.50 -5.00 -3.07
N ALA A 128 -22.78 -3.97 -3.46
CA ALA A 128 -22.74 -3.49 -4.85
C ALA A 128 -22.12 -4.52 -5.82
N ALA A 129 -21.06 -5.21 -5.41
CA ALA A 129 -20.46 -6.29 -6.20
C ALA A 129 -21.40 -7.49 -6.36
N ALA A 130 -22.11 -7.89 -5.30
CA ALA A 130 -23.09 -8.95 -5.36
C ALA A 130 -24.29 -8.60 -6.28
N ALA A 131 -24.76 -7.35 -6.23
CA ALA A 131 -25.83 -6.87 -7.11
C ALA A 131 -25.40 -6.87 -8.60
N ARG A 132 -24.17 -6.49 -8.90
CA ARG A 132 -23.61 -6.56 -10.27
C ARG A 132 -23.48 -8.00 -10.76
N ALA A 133 -23.03 -8.92 -9.90
CA ALA A 133 -22.90 -10.33 -10.24
C ALA A 133 -24.27 -11.00 -10.52
N SER A 134 -25.34 -10.59 -9.83
CA SER A 134 -26.69 -11.09 -10.07
C SER A 134 -27.31 -10.56 -11.38
N GLN A 135 -26.92 -9.34 -11.80
CA GLN A 135 -27.37 -8.76 -13.08
C GLN A 135 -26.59 -9.27 -14.29
N ALA A 136 -25.39 -9.82 -14.10
CA ALA A 136 -24.54 -10.33 -15.15
C ALA A 136 -24.82 -11.81 -15.53
N LYS A 137 -25.85 -12.45 -14.95
CA LYS A 137 -26.22 -13.81 -15.30
C LYS A 137 -27.05 -13.75 -16.59
N PRO A 138 -26.55 -14.23 -17.75
CA PRO A 138 -27.34 -14.25 -18.97
C PRO A 138 -28.49 -15.23 -18.78
N GLU A 139 -29.67 -14.79 -19.18
CA GLU A 139 -30.85 -15.62 -19.35
C GLU A 139 -30.49 -16.69 -20.39
N ALA A 140 -30.26 -17.93 -19.92
CA ALA A 140 -30.07 -19.07 -20.80
C ALA A 140 -31.43 -19.44 -21.38
N ALA A 141 -31.61 -19.09 -22.62
CA ALA A 141 -32.68 -19.61 -23.46
C ALA A 141 -32.31 -21.03 -23.94
#